data_b4fe577b1c6f9748c630993b7010597f
#
_entry.id   b4fe577b1c6f9748c630993b7010597f
#
_cell.length_a   1.000
_cell.length_b   1.000
_cell.length_c   1.000
_cell.angle_alpha   90.00
_cell.angle_beta   90.00
_cell.angle_gamma   90.00
#
_symmetry.space_group_name_H-M   'P 1'
#
loop_
_entity.id
_entity.type
_entity.pdbx_description
1 polymer ?
#
loop_
_entity_poly.entity_id
_entity_poly.type
_entity_poly.pdbx_seq_one_letter_code
_entity_poly.pdbx_strand_id
1 'polypeptide(L)'
;MRTPLFDTFFGLITQLGEELILIVIFSTIFWCINKRMAYVLGASFFLSGLIVQGAKPVFRVPRPWIYDPTFLPVEGSVGAATGYAFPSGHTQNGTVLFGSLGAQIKHKVIKIILFTVVALIAFSRLYLGVHYISDVVVSLVIGILAIWLALKFITDEPVSKKRELLIAGFIAFSAIVVIGIVAVLYLTGATVAFQMRDSIIAAGAALGFAVGMYAERNHIRFSVKAQNLPIQLVKIVLGIGGVIAIQEGVRILGANLFVDGLRYFLMVIWLTAAFPIIIKKFFTKREKSGA
;
A
#
# COMPACT_ATOMS: atom_id res chain seq x y z
N MET A 1 4.53 -12.47 29.29
CA MET A 1 4.42 -11.32 30.20
C MET A 1 4.58 -10.05 29.39
N ARG A 2 3.65 -9.10 29.51
CA ARG A 2 3.80 -7.74 28.93
C ARG A 2 4.61 -6.90 29.90
N THR A 3 5.51 -6.08 29.36
CA THR A 3 6.33 -5.12 30.12
C THR A 3 6.36 -3.80 29.39
N PRO A 4 6.50 -2.65 30.09
CA PRO A 4 6.53 -1.33 29.46
C PRO A 4 7.59 -1.21 28.35
N LEU A 5 8.73 -1.88 28.52
CA LEU A 5 9.80 -1.91 27.50
C LEU A 5 9.36 -2.58 26.21
N PHE A 6 8.76 -3.77 26.31
CA PHE A 6 8.27 -4.49 25.14
C PHE A 6 7.00 -3.85 24.54
N ASP A 7 6.15 -3.23 25.35
CA ASP A 7 4.99 -2.49 24.88
C ASP A 7 5.42 -1.33 23.97
N THR A 8 6.43 -0.55 24.42
CA THR A 8 7.03 0.53 23.63
C THR A 8 7.73 -0.01 22.39
N PHE A 9 8.54 -1.06 22.52
CA PHE A 9 9.28 -1.65 21.41
C PHE A 9 8.34 -2.15 20.30
N PHE A 10 7.34 -2.97 20.64
CA PHE A 10 6.39 -3.47 19.64
C PHE A 10 5.42 -2.41 19.14
N GLY A 11 5.13 -1.39 19.96
CA GLY A 11 4.41 -0.19 19.54
C GLY A 11 5.16 0.61 18.46
N LEU A 12 6.48 0.70 18.53
CA LEU A 12 7.31 1.34 17.50
C LEU A 12 7.44 0.43 16.24
N ILE A 13 7.69 -0.86 16.45
CA ILE A 13 7.82 -1.82 15.33
C ILE A 13 6.55 -1.87 14.48
N THR A 14 5.36 -1.85 15.10
CA THR A 14 4.11 -1.91 14.32
C THR A 14 3.91 -0.70 13.42
N GLN A 15 4.47 0.48 13.77
CA GLN A 15 4.38 1.68 12.92
C GLN A 15 5.06 1.48 11.56
N LEU A 16 6.07 0.60 11.46
CA LEU A 16 6.68 0.24 10.18
C LEU A 16 5.69 -0.42 9.20
N GLY A 17 4.56 -0.94 9.68
CA GLY A 17 3.46 -1.46 8.86
C GLY A 17 2.40 -0.41 8.48
N GLU A 18 2.60 0.86 8.83
CA GLU A 18 1.68 1.95 8.49
C GLU A 18 1.78 2.37 7.02
N GLU A 19 0.64 2.80 6.46
CA GLU A 19 0.54 3.21 5.05
C GLU A 19 1.42 4.42 4.72
N LEU A 20 1.62 5.34 5.67
CA LEU A 20 2.46 6.51 5.45
C LEU A 20 3.90 6.13 5.11
N ILE A 21 4.48 5.18 5.84
CA ILE A 21 5.84 4.68 5.59
C ILE A 21 5.91 4.02 4.21
N LEU A 22 4.90 3.23 3.86
CA LEU A 22 4.82 2.62 2.54
C LEU A 22 4.77 3.68 1.42
N ILE A 23 3.94 4.72 1.55
CA ILE A 23 3.84 5.81 0.57
C ILE A 23 5.18 6.51 0.39
N VAL A 24 5.88 6.85 1.46
CA VAL A 24 7.19 7.53 1.41
C VAL A 24 8.25 6.65 0.74
N ILE A 25 8.34 5.38 1.15
CA ILE A 25 9.31 4.43 0.57
C ILE A 25 8.98 4.13 -0.89
N PHE A 26 7.71 3.84 -1.22
CA PHE A 26 7.26 3.63 -2.59
C PHE A 26 7.63 4.82 -3.48
N SER A 27 7.27 6.03 -3.06
CA SER A 27 7.52 7.26 -3.81
C SER A 27 9.02 7.50 -4.05
N THR A 28 9.83 7.31 -3.00
CA THR A 28 11.29 7.45 -3.09
C THR A 28 11.87 6.45 -4.08
N ILE A 29 11.49 5.18 -4.00
CA ILE A 29 11.96 4.14 -4.91
C ILE A 29 11.48 4.45 -6.34
N PHE A 30 10.21 4.81 -6.51
CA PHE A 30 9.60 5.03 -7.81
C PHE A 30 10.19 6.23 -8.55
N TRP A 31 10.38 7.35 -7.85
CA TRP A 31 10.84 8.58 -8.49
C TRP A 31 12.36 8.69 -8.59
N CYS A 32 13.11 7.99 -7.72
CA CYS A 32 14.53 8.26 -7.53
C CYS A 32 15.46 7.07 -7.72
N ILE A 33 14.96 5.82 -7.61
CA ILE A 33 15.83 4.64 -7.53
C ILE A 33 15.57 3.67 -8.69
N ASN A 34 14.40 2.97 -8.65
CA ASN A 34 14.10 1.90 -9.60
C ASN A 34 12.59 1.71 -9.78
N LYS A 35 12.10 1.95 -10.99
CA LYS A 35 10.67 1.84 -11.30
C LYS A 35 10.14 0.41 -11.18
N ARG A 36 10.91 -0.60 -11.60
CA ARG A 36 10.49 -1.99 -11.49
C ARG A 36 10.28 -2.40 -10.03
N MET A 37 11.24 -2.05 -9.15
CA MET A 37 11.11 -2.33 -7.72
C MET A 37 9.83 -1.70 -7.15
N ALA A 38 9.53 -0.45 -7.51
CA ALA A 38 8.33 0.24 -7.09
C ALA A 38 7.06 -0.40 -7.67
N TYR A 39 7.06 -0.81 -8.95
CA TYR A 39 5.90 -1.49 -9.53
C TYR A 39 5.64 -2.86 -8.92
N VAL A 40 6.67 -3.64 -8.59
CA VAL A 40 6.51 -4.90 -7.86
C VAL A 40 5.91 -4.64 -6.48
N LEU A 41 6.43 -3.65 -5.74
CA LEU A 41 5.88 -3.24 -4.45
C LEU A 41 4.42 -2.79 -4.59
N GLY A 42 4.12 -1.86 -5.51
CA GLY A 42 2.78 -1.32 -5.70
C GLY A 42 1.76 -2.38 -6.15
N ALA A 43 2.10 -3.22 -7.13
CA ALA A 43 1.22 -4.30 -7.58
C ALA A 43 0.94 -5.30 -6.45
N SER A 44 1.98 -5.69 -5.68
CA SER A 44 1.81 -6.56 -4.51
C SER A 44 0.92 -5.92 -3.46
N PHE A 45 1.12 -4.62 -3.18
CA PHE A 45 0.35 -3.88 -2.18
C PHE A 45 -1.13 -3.79 -2.57
N PHE A 46 -1.43 -3.36 -3.80
CA PHE A 46 -2.83 -3.19 -4.21
C PHE A 46 -3.55 -4.52 -4.38
N LEU A 47 -2.92 -5.55 -4.95
CA LEU A 47 -3.56 -6.87 -5.08
C LEU A 47 -3.84 -7.50 -3.72
N SER A 48 -2.85 -7.54 -2.82
CA SER A 48 -3.06 -8.11 -1.48
C SER A 48 -3.98 -7.23 -0.62
N GLY A 49 -3.86 -5.90 -0.72
CA GLY A 49 -4.69 -4.95 -0.02
C GLY A 49 -6.17 -5.06 -0.39
N LEU A 50 -6.50 -5.24 -1.68
CA LEU A 50 -7.88 -5.50 -2.13
C LEU A 50 -8.44 -6.78 -1.52
N ILE A 51 -7.65 -7.86 -1.45
CA ILE A 51 -8.08 -9.12 -0.84
C ILE A 51 -8.31 -8.90 0.66
N VAL A 52 -7.34 -8.30 1.36
CA VAL A 52 -7.41 -8.07 2.81
C VAL A 52 -8.57 -7.15 3.17
N GLN A 53 -8.70 -6.01 2.51
CA GLN A 53 -9.75 -5.04 2.82
C GLN A 53 -11.14 -5.49 2.34
N GLY A 54 -11.21 -6.25 1.23
CA GLY A 54 -12.46 -6.85 0.78
C GLY A 54 -12.95 -8.00 1.68
N ALA A 55 -12.02 -8.76 2.27
CA ALA A 55 -12.35 -9.86 3.17
C ALA A 55 -12.92 -9.38 4.54
N LYS A 56 -12.46 -8.24 5.05
CA LYS A 56 -12.91 -7.71 6.36
C LYS A 56 -14.45 -7.62 6.50
N PRO A 57 -15.16 -6.92 5.61
CA PRO A 57 -16.62 -6.82 5.73
C PRO A 57 -17.35 -8.12 5.39
N VAL A 58 -16.71 -9.08 4.73
CA VAL A 58 -17.27 -10.41 4.44
C VAL A 58 -17.21 -11.30 5.68
N PHE A 59 -16.03 -11.45 6.28
CA PHE A 59 -15.81 -12.34 7.42
C PHE A 59 -16.26 -11.76 8.75
N ARG A 60 -16.20 -10.45 8.93
CA ARG A 60 -16.68 -9.69 10.11
C ARG A 60 -16.17 -10.21 11.46
N VAL A 61 -14.92 -10.68 11.48
CA VAL A 61 -14.31 -11.21 12.70
C VAL A 61 -14.10 -10.08 13.71
N PRO A 62 -14.68 -10.15 14.93
CA PRO A 62 -14.49 -9.12 15.94
C PRO A 62 -13.06 -9.12 16.45
N ARG A 63 -12.59 -7.98 16.94
CA ARG A 63 -11.28 -7.86 17.57
C ARG A 63 -11.22 -8.64 18.88
N PRO A 64 -10.02 -9.10 19.34
CA PRO A 64 -9.91 -9.89 20.57
C PRO A 64 -10.60 -9.27 21.79
N TRP A 65 -10.45 -7.97 22.01
CA TRP A 65 -11.08 -7.26 23.14
C TRP A 65 -12.58 -6.98 22.97
N ILE A 66 -13.12 -7.12 21.76
CA ILE A 66 -14.56 -7.04 21.51
C ILE A 66 -15.19 -8.41 21.74
N TYR A 67 -14.47 -9.47 21.40
CA TYR A 67 -14.91 -10.85 21.60
C TYR A 67 -14.86 -11.25 23.08
N ASP A 68 -13.75 -10.91 23.76
CA ASP A 68 -13.57 -11.12 25.20
C ASP A 68 -13.24 -9.77 25.88
N PRO A 69 -14.22 -9.13 26.54
CA PRO A 69 -14.02 -7.87 27.24
C PRO A 69 -13.03 -7.92 28.41
N THR A 70 -12.66 -9.12 28.88
CA THR A 70 -11.63 -9.30 29.93
C THR A 70 -10.23 -9.25 29.36
N PHE A 71 -10.09 -9.42 28.04
CA PHE A 71 -8.81 -9.34 27.35
C PHE A 71 -8.42 -7.88 27.09
N LEU A 72 -7.37 -7.41 27.74
CA LEU A 72 -6.86 -6.05 27.61
C LEU A 72 -5.74 -5.98 26.56
N PRO A 73 -5.91 -5.28 25.42
CA PRO A 73 -4.81 -4.99 24.51
C PRO A 73 -3.81 -4.05 25.17
N VAL A 74 -2.62 -3.89 24.58
CA VAL A 74 -1.63 -2.90 25.04
C VAL A 74 -2.23 -1.49 24.87
N GLU A 75 -2.07 -0.64 25.87
CA GLU A 75 -2.59 0.73 25.87
C GLU A 75 -2.06 1.51 24.66
N GLY A 76 -2.93 2.30 24.02
CA GLY A 76 -2.61 3.06 22.80
C GLY A 76 -2.65 2.25 21.49
N SER A 77 -2.69 0.90 21.54
CA SER A 77 -2.70 0.07 20.31
C SER A 77 -4.06 -0.03 19.62
N VAL A 78 -5.15 0.26 20.34
CA VAL A 78 -6.53 0.13 19.84
C VAL A 78 -6.86 1.18 18.78
N GLY A 79 -6.39 2.41 18.95
CA GLY A 79 -6.71 3.53 18.06
C GLY A 79 -6.31 3.31 16.59
N ALA A 80 -5.20 2.61 16.34
CA ALA A 80 -4.75 2.23 15.00
C ALA A 80 -5.38 0.93 14.48
N ALA A 81 -6.20 0.25 15.30
CA ALA A 81 -6.81 -1.03 14.95
C ALA A 81 -8.27 -0.82 14.49
N THR A 82 -8.45 -0.15 13.35
CA THR A 82 -9.77 0.12 12.77
C THR A 82 -10.43 -1.14 12.19
N GLY A 83 -11.75 -1.16 12.11
CA GLY A 83 -12.54 -2.19 11.47
C GLY A 83 -12.36 -3.60 12.06
N TYR A 84 -12.72 -4.61 11.28
CA TYR A 84 -12.66 -6.02 11.66
C TYR A 84 -11.23 -6.54 11.81
N ALA A 85 -11.06 -7.63 12.59
CA ALA A 85 -9.75 -8.21 12.89
C ALA A 85 -9.14 -8.93 11.68
N PHE A 86 -9.92 -9.75 10.99
CA PHE A 86 -9.43 -10.65 9.93
C PHE A 86 -9.61 -10.07 8.52
N PRO A 87 -8.58 -10.13 7.69
CA PRO A 87 -7.17 -10.34 7.96
C PRO A 87 -6.43 -9.07 8.45
N SER A 88 -5.15 -9.21 8.86
CA SER A 88 -4.35 -8.11 9.43
C SER A 88 -3.77 -7.17 8.35
N GLY A 89 -4.20 -5.90 8.31
CA GLY A 89 -3.67 -4.90 7.38
C GLY A 89 -2.20 -4.56 7.63
N HIS A 90 -1.77 -4.32 8.88
CA HIS A 90 -0.37 -4.04 9.21
C HIS A 90 0.57 -5.17 8.80
N THR A 91 0.14 -6.42 9.03
CA THR A 91 0.93 -7.59 8.61
C THR A 91 1.04 -7.65 7.10
N GLN A 92 -0.05 -7.41 6.37
CA GLN A 92 -0.05 -7.37 4.90
C GLN A 92 0.86 -6.23 4.41
N ASN A 93 0.72 -5.01 4.92
CA ASN A 93 1.54 -3.86 4.55
C ASN A 93 3.04 -4.12 4.78
N GLY A 94 3.40 -4.59 5.98
CA GLY A 94 4.78 -4.93 6.32
C GLY A 94 5.35 -6.03 5.43
N THR A 95 4.53 -7.07 5.14
CA THR A 95 4.93 -8.17 4.26
C THR A 95 5.22 -7.67 2.85
N VAL A 96 4.33 -6.87 2.26
CA VAL A 96 4.56 -6.39 0.89
C VAL A 96 5.65 -5.34 0.82
N LEU A 97 5.76 -4.45 1.80
CA LEU A 97 6.81 -3.43 1.81
C LEU A 97 8.19 -4.07 1.94
N PHE A 98 8.46 -4.71 3.06
CA PHE A 98 9.80 -5.24 3.34
C PHE A 98 10.07 -6.56 2.62
N GLY A 99 9.06 -7.41 2.45
CA GLY A 99 9.19 -8.67 1.73
C GLY A 99 9.44 -8.49 0.24
N SER A 100 8.75 -7.55 -0.45
CA SER A 100 9.01 -7.30 -1.87
C SER A 100 10.40 -6.69 -2.10
N LEU A 101 10.85 -5.80 -1.22
CA LEU A 101 12.21 -5.25 -1.28
C LEU A 101 13.24 -6.34 -1.00
N GLY A 102 13.05 -7.16 0.04
CA GLY A 102 13.92 -8.28 0.38
C GLY A 102 14.04 -9.32 -0.75
N ALA A 103 12.94 -9.58 -1.47
CA ALA A 103 12.96 -10.49 -2.62
C ALA A 103 13.79 -9.95 -3.79
N GLN A 104 13.91 -8.63 -3.95
CA GLN A 104 14.59 -7.98 -5.08
C GLN A 104 16.05 -7.57 -4.77
N ILE A 105 16.45 -7.49 -3.51
CA ILE A 105 17.80 -7.12 -3.09
C ILE A 105 18.70 -8.36 -3.09
N LYS A 106 19.93 -8.22 -3.65
CA LYS A 106 20.91 -9.32 -3.71
C LYS A 106 21.73 -9.47 -2.42
N HIS A 107 21.94 -8.39 -1.68
CA HIS A 107 22.79 -8.38 -0.48
C HIS A 107 22.15 -9.20 0.66
N LYS A 108 22.80 -10.28 1.07
CA LYS A 108 22.25 -11.27 2.03
C LYS A 108 21.86 -10.66 3.36
N VAL A 109 22.72 -9.81 3.94
CA VAL A 109 22.46 -9.20 5.25
C VAL A 109 21.23 -8.29 5.21
N ILE A 110 21.14 -7.42 4.17
CA ILE A 110 19.98 -6.53 4.01
C ILE A 110 18.70 -7.36 3.82
N LYS A 111 18.77 -8.44 3.02
CA LYS A 111 17.65 -9.36 2.83
C LYS A 111 17.18 -9.97 4.16
N ILE A 112 18.10 -10.45 4.99
CA ILE A 112 17.77 -11.03 6.30
C ILE A 112 17.11 -9.95 7.19
N ILE A 113 17.67 -8.74 7.26
CA ILE A 113 17.10 -7.62 8.04
C ILE A 113 15.66 -7.34 7.59
N LEU A 114 15.40 -7.24 6.29
CA LEU A 114 14.06 -6.93 5.77
C LEU A 114 13.05 -8.03 6.11
N PHE A 115 13.40 -9.30 5.98
CA PHE A 115 12.51 -10.40 6.38
C PHE A 115 12.34 -10.50 7.90
N THR A 116 13.35 -10.15 8.69
CA THR A 116 13.23 -10.03 10.15
C THR A 116 12.23 -8.93 10.52
N VAL A 117 12.26 -7.78 9.83
CA VAL A 117 11.27 -6.70 10.05
C VAL A 117 9.86 -7.19 9.74
N VAL A 118 9.64 -7.97 8.67
CA VAL A 118 8.33 -8.60 8.39
C VAL A 118 7.86 -9.45 9.56
N ALA A 119 8.74 -10.34 10.07
CA ALA A 119 8.42 -11.21 11.19
C ALA A 119 8.11 -10.40 12.48
N LEU A 120 8.89 -9.34 12.75
CA LEU A 120 8.67 -8.48 13.91
C LEU A 120 7.34 -7.70 13.81
N ILE A 121 6.99 -7.16 12.63
CA ILE A 121 5.69 -6.50 12.44
C ILE A 121 4.56 -7.52 12.64
N ALA A 122 4.64 -8.70 12.05
CA ALA A 122 3.65 -9.75 12.22
C ALA A 122 3.47 -10.14 13.69
N PHE A 123 4.57 -10.36 14.41
CA PHE A 123 4.56 -10.70 15.83
C PHE A 123 4.03 -9.53 16.69
N SER A 124 4.36 -8.29 16.36
CA SER A 124 3.88 -7.12 17.11
C SER A 124 2.35 -7.06 17.18
N ARG A 125 1.64 -7.52 16.15
CA ARG A 125 0.16 -7.52 16.13
C ARG A 125 -0.42 -8.51 17.13
N LEU A 126 0.26 -9.64 17.34
CA LEU A 126 -0.10 -10.63 18.34
C LEU A 126 0.25 -10.13 19.74
N TYR A 127 1.46 -9.60 19.92
CA TYR A 127 1.91 -9.07 21.21
C TYR A 127 1.01 -7.94 21.71
N LEU A 128 0.69 -6.97 20.85
CA LEU A 128 -0.20 -5.85 21.17
C LEU A 128 -1.64 -6.30 21.45
N GLY A 129 -2.01 -7.54 21.10
CA GLY A 129 -3.33 -8.10 21.36
C GLY A 129 -4.42 -7.58 20.44
N VAL A 130 -4.06 -7.12 19.25
CA VAL A 130 -5.01 -6.50 18.31
C VAL A 130 -5.45 -7.44 17.18
N HIS A 131 -4.84 -8.63 17.07
CA HIS A 131 -5.14 -9.65 16.07
C HIS A 131 -4.99 -11.06 16.62
N TYR A 132 -5.69 -12.00 16.01
CA TYR A 132 -5.50 -13.44 16.21
C TYR A 132 -4.36 -13.97 15.33
N ILE A 133 -3.86 -15.16 15.65
CA ILE A 133 -2.82 -15.83 14.86
C ILE A 133 -3.29 -16.05 13.42
N SER A 134 -4.56 -16.45 13.22
CA SER A 134 -5.16 -16.62 11.90
C SER A 134 -5.08 -15.37 11.03
N ASP A 135 -5.34 -14.17 11.62
CA ASP A 135 -5.34 -12.90 10.90
C ASP A 135 -3.95 -12.59 10.34
N VAL A 136 -2.93 -12.88 11.15
CA VAL A 136 -1.52 -12.65 10.82
C VAL A 136 -1.04 -13.64 9.78
N VAL A 137 -1.28 -14.95 9.98
CA VAL A 137 -0.82 -16.00 9.08
C VAL A 137 -1.45 -15.84 7.68
N VAL A 138 -2.76 -15.61 7.61
CA VAL A 138 -3.44 -15.42 6.32
C VAL A 138 -2.92 -14.17 5.61
N SER A 139 -2.65 -13.08 6.33
CA SER A 139 -2.08 -11.86 5.72
C SER A 139 -0.66 -12.07 5.19
N LEU A 140 0.18 -12.83 5.90
CA LEU A 140 1.51 -13.23 5.41
C LEU A 140 1.38 -14.02 4.10
N VAL A 141 0.51 -15.03 4.06
CA VAL A 141 0.30 -15.87 2.86
C VAL A 141 -0.18 -15.01 1.68
N ILE A 142 -1.19 -14.18 1.88
CA ILE A 142 -1.73 -13.28 0.84
C ILE A 142 -0.63 -12.34 0.33
N GLY A 143 0.15 -11.73 1.22
CA GLY A 143 1.26 -10.83 0.86
C GLY A 143 2.36 -11.55 0.07
N ILE A 144 2.78 -12.74 0.49
CA ILE A 144 3.81 -13.55 -0.19
C ILE A 144 3.34 -13.95 -1.59
N LEU A 145 2.09 -14.41 -1.73
CA LEU A 145 1.53 -14.76 -3.04
C LEU A 145 1.43 -13.55 -3.97
N ALA A 146 1.03 -12.39 -3.45
CA ALA A 146 0.99 -11.16 -4.23
C ALA A 146 2.38 -10.72 -4.70
N ILE A 147 3.41 -10.84 -3.85
CA ILE A 147 4.81 -10.56 -4.22
C ILE A 147 5.27 -11.53 -5.32
N TRP A 148 5.00 -12.81 -5.16
CA TRP A 148 5.38 -13.82 -6.15
C TRP A 148 4.73 -13.54 -7.51
N LEU A 149 3.44 -13.22 -7.55
CA LEU A 149 2.73 -12.83 -8.77
C LEU A 149 3.32 -11.56 -9.38
N ALA A 150 3.55 -10.52 -8.57
CA ALA A 150 4.11 -9.27 -9.06
C ALA A 150 5.52 -9.48 -9.66
N LEU A 151 6.39 -10.24 -9.00
CA LEU A 151 7.73 -10.56 -9.52
C LEU A 151 7.67 -11.32 -10.84
N LYS A 152 6.68 -12.19 -11.03
CA LYS A 152 6.49 -12.97 -12.26
C LYS A 152 5.99 -12.13 -13.43
N PHE A 153 5.11 -11.15 -13.16
CA PHE A 153 4.42 -10.41 -14.22
C PHE A 153 5.00 -9.00 -14.46
N ILE A 154 5.66 -8.37 -13.49
CA ILE A 154 6.26 -7.05 -13.65
C ILE A 154 7.70 -7.18 -14.14
N THR A 155 7.96 -6.72 -15.35
CA THR A 155 9.27 -6.69 -16.01
C THR A 155 9.86 -5.28 -15.97
N ASP A 156 11.18 -5.15 -16.23
CA ASP A 156 11.86 -3.85 -16.28
C ASP A 156 11.25 -2.95 -17.36
N GLU A 157 11.11 -3.47 -18.58
CA GLU A 157 10.46 -2.78 -19.69
C GLU A 157 9.09 -3.40 -20.01
N PRO A 158 8.15 -2.61 -20.57
CA PRO A 158 6.86 -3.13 -21.03
C PRO A 158 7.07 -4.17 -22.15
N VAL A 159 6.50 -5.36 -21.98
CA VAL A 159 6.58 -6.42 -23.00
C VAL A 159 5.69 -6.07 -24.21
N SER A 160 4.47 -5.62 -23.93
CA SER A 160 3.53 -5.13 -24.94
C SER A 160 2.43 -4.30 -24.28
N LYS A 161 1.85 -3.36 -25.03
CA LYS A 161 0.70 -2.58 -24.53
C LYS A 161 -0.47 -3.45 -24.08
N LYS A 162 -0.73 -4.55 -24.81
CA LYS A 162 -1.81 -5.51 -24.47
C LYS A 162 -1.55 -6.17 -23.11
N ARG A 163 -0.31 -6.61 -22.84
CA ARG A 163 0.04 -7.23 -21.56
C ARG A 163 -0.06 -6.23 -20.41
N GLU A 164 0.44 -5.01 -20.59
CA GLU A 164 0.34 -3.94 -19.59
C GLU A 164 -1.12 -3.58 -19.31
N LEU A 165 -1.97 -3.55 -20.36
CA LEU A 165 -3.41 -3.34 -20.20
C LEU A 165 -4.08 -4.49 -19.44
N LEU A 166 -3.68 -5.74 -19.68
CA LEU A 166 -4.23 -6.90 -18.94
C LEU A 166 -3.84 -6.85 -17.44
N ILE A 167 -2.59 -6.48 -17.12
CA ILE A 167 -2.16 -6.35 -15.73
C ILE A 167 -2.94 -5.22 -15.02
N ALA A 168 -3.01 -4.04 -15.63
CA ALA A 168 -3.76 -2.91 -15.11
C ALA A 168 -5.27 -3.23 -15.02
N GLY A 169 -5.81 -3.87 -16.05
CA GLY A 169 -7.21 -4.31 -16.09
C GLY A 169 -7.55 -5.32 -15.01
N PHE A 170 -6.65 -6.24 -14.70
CA PHE A 170 -6.84 -7.20 -13.60
C PHE A 170 -6.90 -6.50 -12.23
N ILE A 171 -6.02 -5.54 -11.99
CA ILE A 171 -6.03 -4.74 -10.74
C ILE A 171 -7.34 -3.92 -10.66
N ALA A 172 -7.71 -3.24 -11.75
CA ALA A 172 -8.93 -2.44 -11.81
C ALA A 172 -10.19 -3.30 -11.63
N PHE A 173 -10.27 -4.45 -12.30
CA PHE A 173 -11.37 -5.40 -12.14
C PHE A 173 -11.49 -5.89 -10.70
N SER A 174 -10.37 -6.25 -10.05
CA SER A 174 -10.36 -6.65 -8.64
C SER A 174 -10.88 -5.54 -7.72
N ALA A 175 -10.54 -4.28 -7.99
CA ALA A 175 -11.05 -3.14 -7.24
C ALA A 175 -12.56 -2.95 -7.44
N ILE A 176 -13.07 -3.11 -8.66
CA ILE A 176 -14.51 -3.05 -8.98
C ILE A 176 -15.25 -4.17 -8.26
N VAL A 177 -14.70 -5.38 -8.23
CA VAL A 177 -15.27 -6.52 -7.48
C VAL A 177 -15.39 -6.19 -5.99
N VAL A 178 -14.36 -5.61 -5.37
CA VAL A 178 -14.41 -5.20 -3.96
C VAL A 178 -15.49 -4.14 -3.74
N ILE A 179 -15.59 -3.13 -4.60
CA ILE A 179 -16.66 -2.13 -4.53
C ILE A 179 -18.04 -2.79 -4.62
N GLY A 180 -18.21 -3.73 -5.54
CA GLY A 180 -19.46 -4.48 -5.71
C GLY A 180 -19.85 -5.30 -4.47
N ILE A 181 -18.90 -6.04 -3.90
CA ILE A 181 -19.10 -6.79 -2.65
C ILE A 181 -19.54 -5.85 -1.52
N VAL A 182 -18.82 -4.76 -1.33
CA VAL A 182 -19.10 -3.77 -0.28
C VAL A 182 -20.48 -3.12 -0.49
N ALA A 183 -20.83 -2.78 -1.73
CA ALA A 183 -22.14 -2.21 -2.06
C ALA A 183 -23.27 -3.19 -1.73
N VAL A 184 -23.14 -4.45 -2.10
CA VAL A 184 -24.14 -5.51 -1.77
C VAL A 184 -24.28 -5.65 -0.26
N LEU A 185 -23.18 -5.75 0.49
CA LEU A 185 -23.21 -5.88 1.94
C LEU A 185 -23.85 -4.67 2.62
N TYR A 186 -23.69 -3.47 2.08
CA TYR A 186 -24.34 -2.26 2.56
C TYR A 186 -25.84 -2.24 2.30
N LEU A 187 -26.22 -2.52 1.05
CA LEU A 187 -27.63 -2.50 0.63
C LEU A 187 -28.46 -3.58 1.34
N THR A 188 -27.82 -4.70 1.71
CA THR A 188 -28.49 -5.79 2.48
C THR A 188 -28.47 -5.53 4.00
N GLY A 189 -27.89 -4.42 4.47
CA GLY A 189 -27.77 -4.13 5.90
C GLY A 189 -26.79 -5.03 6.65
N ALA A 190 -25.96 -5.80 5.93
CA ALA A 190 -25.01 -6.74 6.53
C ALA A 190 -23.79 -6.03 7.15
N THR A 191 -23.52 -4.76 6.78
CA THR A 191 -22.44 -3.95 7.32
C THR A 191 -22.80 -2.46 7.31
N VAL A 192 -22.05 -1.65 8.03
CA VAL A 192 -22.23 -0.20 8.12
C VAL A 192 -21.13 0.57 7.40
N ALA A 193 -21.41 1.81 7.00
CA ALA A 193 -20.50 2.65 6.22
C ALA A 193 -19.10 2.75 6.83
N PHE A 194 -18.98 2.89 8.15
CA PHE A 194 -17.70 2.98 8.85
C PHE A 194 -16.81 1.74 8.60
N GLN A 195 -17.38 0.54 8.61
CA GLN A 195 -16.66 -0.73 8.44
C GLN A 195 -16.22 -0.97 6.98
N MET A 196 -16.79 -0.23 6.03
CA MET A 196 -16.49 -0.35 4.59
C MET A 196 -15.46 0.64 4.11
N ARG A 197 -15.18 1.66 4.91
CA ARG A 197 -14.34 2.79 4.52
C ARG A 197 -12.99 2.36 3.97
N ASP A 198 -12.29 1.47 4.69
CA ASP A 198 -10.96 1.00 4.29
C ASP A 198 -10.99 0.20 2.97
N SER A 199 -12.09 -0.54 2.71
CA SER A 199 -12.29 -1.27 1.45
C SER A 199 -12.47 -0.32 0.26
N ILE A 200 -13.24 0.75 0.43
CA ILE A 200 -13.45 1.77 -0.62
C ILE A 200 -12.17 2.58 -0.88
N ILE A 201 -11.43 2.93 0.17
CA ILE A 201 -10.12 3.57 0.07
C ILE A 201 -9.15 2.69 -0.73
N ALA A 202 -9.03 1.41 -0.36
CA ALA A 202 -8.16 0.46 -1.06
C ALA A 202 -8.56 0.30 -2.53
N ALA A 203 -9.86 0.23 -2.84
CA ALA A 203 -10.35 0.11 -4.21
C ALA A 203 -10.08 1.38 -5.03
N GLY A 204 -10.33 2.57 -4.47
CA GLY A 204 -10.01 3.84 -5.13
C GLY A 204 -8.51 3.97 -5.43
N ALA A 205 -7.67 3.68 -4.45
CA ALA A 205 -6.21 3.70 -4.60
C ALA A 205 -5.73 2.69 -5.66
N ALA A 206 -6.27 1.47 -5.67
CA ALA A 206 -5.93 0.44 -6.65
C ALA A 206 -6.34 0.82 -8.08
N LEU A 207 -7.51 1.46 -8.27
CA LEU A 207 -7.92 2.03 -9.56
C LEU A 207 -6.94 3.11 -10.02
N GLY A 208 -6.55 4.02 -9.11
CA GLY A 208 -5.54 5.04 -9.39
C GLY A 208 -4.20 4.42 -9.81
N PHE A 209 -3.76 3.35 -9.14
CA PHE A 209 -2.53 2.65 -9.48
C PHE A 209 -2.62 1.95 -10.84
N ALA A 210 -3.72 1.28 -11.14
CA ALA A 210 -3.92 0.61 -12.41
C ALA A 210 -3.82 1.59 -13.60
N VAL A 211 -4.53 2.72 -13.52
CA VAL A 211 -4.50 3.77 -14.53
C VAL A 211 -3.12 4.42 -14.62
N GLY A 212 -2.55 4.81 -13.48
CA GLY A 212 -1.27 5.51 -13.42
C GLY A 212 -0.10 4.63 -13.89
N MET A 213 -0.04 3.37 -13.47
CA MET A 213 0.95 2.39 -13.92
C MET A 213 0.88 2.20 -15.44
N TYR A 214 -0.32 1.98 -16.00
CA TYR A 214 -0.49 1.83 -17.44
C TYR A 214 -0.04 3.08 -18.21
N ALA A 215 -0.46 4.26 -17.76
CA ALA A 215 -0.10 5.53 -18.37
C ALA A 215 1.42 5.77 -18.31
N GLU A 216 2.05 5.52 -17.17
CA GLU A 216 3.48 5.73 -17.02
C GLU A 216 4.28 4.76 -17.89
N ARG A 217 3.98 3.46 -17.83
CA ARG A 217 4.74 2.45 -18.56
C ARG A 217 4.61 2.56 -20.08
N ASN A 218 3.48 3.03 -20.60
CA ASN A 218 3.23 3.08 -22.04
C ASN A 218 3.40 4.45 -22.67
N HIS A 219 3.19 5.55 -21.92
CA HIS A 219 3.12 6.91 -22.47
C HIS A 219 4.10 7.87 -21.81
N ILE A 220 4.15 7.94 -20.48
CA ILE A 220 4.95 8.94 -19.77
C ILE A 220 6.42 8.57 -19.84
N ARG A 221 6.79 7.37 -19.37
CA ARG A 221 8.16 6.82 -19.42
C ARG A 221 9.22 7.80 -18.89
N PHE A 222 9.00 8.34 -17.68
CA PHE A 222 9.98 9.23 -17.06
C PHE A 222 11.26 8.47 -16.66
N SER A 223 12.37 9.21 -16.50
CA SER A 223 13.62 8.67 -15.98
C SER A 223 13.74 8.94 -14.48
N VAL A 224 14.18 7.94 -13.71
CA VAL A 224 14.50 8.10 -12.28
C VAL A 224 15.77 8.93 -12.07
N LYS A 225 16.67 8.95 -13.08
CA LYS A 225 17.95 9.68 -13.02
C LYS A 225 17.72 11.18 -12.97
N ALA A 226 18.25 11.84 -11.96
CA ALA A 226 18.30 13.30 -11.86
C ALA A 226 19.73 13.81 -12.11
N GLN A 227 19.87 15.12 -12.25
CA GLN A 227 21.16 15.76 -12.49
C GLN A 227 22.10 15.63 -11.28
N ASN A 228 21.53 15.74 -10.06
CA ASN A 228 22.27 15.68 -8.80
C ASN A 228 21.35 15.28 -7.62
N LEU A 229 21.95 15.06 -6.45
CA LEU A 229 21.23 14.70 -5.23
C LEU A 229 20.22 15.75 -4.75
N PRO A 230 20.52 17.07 -4.74
CA PRO A 230 19.52 18.08 -4.38
C PRO A 230 18.24 18.01 -5.21
N ILE A 231 18.34 17.76 -6.52
CA ILE A 231 17.16 17.59 -7.38
C ILE A 231 16.36 16.34 -7.02
N GLN A 232 17.02 15.25 -6.58
CA GLN A 232 16.30 14.07 -6.07
C GLN A 232 15.50 14.40 -4.81
N LEU A 233 16.07 15.17 -3.88
CA LEU A 233 15.37 15.62 -2.67
C LEU A 233 14.18 16.53 -3.01
N VAL A 234 14.36 17.48 -3.93
CA VAL A 234 13.28 18.37 -4.40
C VAL A 234 12.13 17.55 -4.99
N LYS A 235 12.40 16.50 -5.80
CA LYS A 235 11.35 15.60 -6.30
C LYS A 235 10.55 14.97 -5.17
N ILE A 236 11.21 14.46 -4.12
CA ILE A 236 10.54 13.84 -2.98
C ILE A 236 9.65 14.87 -2.26
N VAL A 237 10.20 16.04 -1.93
CA VAL A 237 9.48 17.10 -1.21
C VAL A 237 8.26 17.58 -1.99
N LEU A 238 8.42 17.91 -3.27
CA LEU A 238 7.31 18.37 -4.12
C LEU A 238 6.28 17.27 -4.38
N GLY A 239 6.74 16.04 -4.62
CA GLY A 239 5.86 14.92 -4.86
C GLY A 239 5.00 14.57 -3.64
N ILE A 240 5.60 14.50 -2.44
CA ILE A 240 4.87 14.27 -1.18
C ILE A 240 4.01 15.49 -0.83
N GLY A 241 4.50 16.70 -1.05
CA GLY A 241 3.70 17.93 -0.87
C GLY A 241 2.42 17.91 -1.71
N GLY A 242 2.47 17.42 -2.95
CA GLY A 242 1.29 17.24 -3.79
C GLY A 242 0.32 16.18 -3.25
N VAL A 243 0.83 15.08 -2.68
CA VAL A 243 -0.02 14.08 -1.98
C VAL A 243 -0.77 14.72 -0.83
N ILE A 244 -0.08 15.50 0.01
CA ILE A 244 -0.68 16.20 1.16
C ILE A 244 -1.71 17.23 0.67
N ALA A 245 -1.39 17.99 -0.38
CA ALA A 245 -2.29 18.97 -0.95
C ALA A 245 -3.60 18.33 -1.48
N ILE A 246 -3.52 17.18 -2.14
CA ILE A 246 -4.69 16.42 -2.58
C ILE A 246 -5.45 15.85 -1.37
N GLN A 247 -4.74 15.31 -0.38
CA GLN A 247 -5.32 14.78 0.85
C GLN A 247 -6.20 15.82 1.54
N GLU A 248 -5.69 17.01 1.76
CA GLU A 248 -6.41 18.08 2.45
C GLU A 248 -7.41 18.79 1.54
N GLY A 249 -7.06 19.02 0.27
CA GLY A 249 -7.95 19.70 -0.69
C GLY A 249 -9.23 18.92 -0.98
N VAL A 250 -9.13 17.59 -1.18
CA VAL A 250 -10.32 16.76 -1.44
C VAL A 250 -11.16 16.56 -0.18
N ARG A 251 -10.54 16.60 1.01
CA ARG A 251 -11.24 16.50 2.29
C ARG A 251 -12.28 17.61 2.50
N ILE A 252 -12.08 18.77 1.88
CA ILE A 252 -13.03 19.91 1.92
C ILE A 252 -14.39 19.52 1.31
N LEU A 253 -14.44 18.57 0.38
CA LEU A 253 -15.69 18.09 -0.25
C LEU A 253 -16.59 17.27 0.71
N GLY A 254 -16.15 17.05 1.94
CA GLY A 254 -16.90 16.34 2.98
C GLY A 254 -16.36 14.94 3.29
N ALA A 255 -16.96 14.30 4.30
CA ALA A 255 -16.58 12.99 4.78
C ALA A 255 -17.65 11.95 4.38
N ASN A 256 -17.47 11.31 3.24
CA ASN A 256 -18.29 10.19 2.79
C ASN A 256 -17.44 9.17 1.99
N LEU A 257 -17.97 7.98 1.80
CA LEU A 257 -17.25 6.89 1.15
C LEU A 257 -16.78 7.22 -0.27
N PHE A 258 -17.58 7.96 -1.04
CA PHE A 258 -17.22 8.36 -2.40
C PHE A 258 -16.02 9.33 -2.38
N VAL A 259 -16.06 10.34 -1.52
CA VAL A 259 -14.97 11.31 -1.36
C VAL A 259 -13.68 10.62 -0.87
N ASP A 260 -13.81 9.69 0.07
CA ASP A 260 -12.65 8.90 0.52
C ASP A 260 -12.03 8.08 -0.63
N GLY A 261 -12.83 7.37 -1.40
CA GLY A 261 -12.35 6.61 -2.57
C GLY A 261 -11.72 7.49 -3.64
N LEU A 262 -12.38 8.61 -3.98
CA LEU A 262 -11.88 9.61 -4.95
C LEU A 262 -10.55 10.22 -4.51
N ARG A 263 -10.44 10.59 -3.25
CA ARG A 263 -9.23 11.17 -2.66
C ARG A 263 -8.02 10.26 -2.86
N TYR A 264 -8.14 8.99 -2.48
CA TYR A 264 -7.05 8.02 -2.64
C TYR A 264 -6.77 7.67 -4.11
N PHE A 265 -7.80 7.61 -4.95
CA PHE A 265 -7.62 7.52 -6.40
C PHE A 265 -6.76 8.67 -6.94
N LEU A 266 -7.09 9.91 -6.61
CA LEU A 266 -6.35 11.09 -7.07
C LEU A 266 -4.93 11.16 -6.48
N MET A 267 -4.73 10.79 -5.22
CA MET A 267 -3.40 10.70 -4.61
C MET A 267 -2.51 9.71 -5.37
N VAL A 268 -3.03 8.54 -5.73
CA VAL A 268 -2.24 7.52 -6.44
C VAL A 268 -2.03 7.89 -7.91
N ILE A 269 -3.00 8.54 -8.58
CA ILE A 269 -2.79 9.15 -9.92
C ILE A 269 -1.69 10.20 -9.86
N TRP A 270 -1.68 11.05 -8.84
CA TRP A 270 -0.60 12.01 -8.64
C TRP A 270 0.75 11.30 -8.53
N LEU A 271 0.86 10.32 -7.65
CA LEU A 271 2.09 9.56 -7.43
C LEU A 271 2.62 8.88 -8.70
N THR A 272 1.72 8.27 -9.50
CA THR A 272 2.09 7.32 -10.55
C THR A 272 2.01 7.88 -11.97
N ALA A 273 1.31 9.01 -12.19
CA ALA A 273 1.16 9.61 -13.50
C ALA A 273 1.40 11.12 -13.52
N ALA A 274 0.66 11.92 -12.74
CA ALA A 274 0.74 13.38 -12.86
C ALA A 274 2.11 13.93 -12.46
N PHE A 275 2.63 13.54 -11.30
CA PHE A 275 3.96 13.98 -10.89
C PHE A 275 5.10 13.39 -11.75
N PRO A 276 5.09 12.13 -12.21
CA PRO A 276 5.97 11.63 -13.25
C PRO A 276 6.03 12.47 -14.54
N ILE A 277 4.91 13.06 -14.99
CA ILE A 277 4.92 14.00 -16.12
C ILE A 277 5.77 15.24 -15.78
N ILE A 278 5.61 15.77 -14.57
CA ILE A 278 6.39 16.91 -14.06
C ILE A 278 7.87 16.54 -13.97
N ILE A 279 8.18 15.34 -13.43
CA ILE A 279 9.56 14.83 -13.38
C ILE A 279 10.17 14.78 -14.77
N LYS A 280 9.46 14.21 -15.75
CA LYS A 280 9.95 14.08 -17.13
C LYS A 280 10.23 15.45 -17.74
N LYS A 281 9.39 16.44 -17.49
CA LYS A 281 9.52 17.77 -18.09
C LYS A 281 10.63 18.61 -17.46
N PHE A 282 10.79 18.56 -16.13
CA PHE A 282 11.61 19.53 -15.40
C PHE A 282 12.84 18.94 -14.70
N PHE A 283 12.84 17.65 -14.35
CA PHE A 283 13.84 17.06 -13.48
C PHE A 283 14.72 15.99 -14.14
N THR A 284 14.38 15.59 -15.36
CA THR A 284 15.19 14.62 -16.11
C THR A 284 16.41 15.30 -16.72
N LYS A 285 17.58 14.67 -16.62
CA LYS A 285 18.79 15.13 -17.30
C LYS A 285 18.52 15.07 -18.81
N ARG A 286 18.58 16.23 -19.49
CA ARG A 286 18.57 16.24 -20.96
C ARG A 286 19.84 15.52 -21.41
N GLU A 287 19.70 14.37 -22.05
CA GLU A 287 20.80 13.82 -22.83
C GLU A 287 21.17 14.87 -23.87
N LYS A 288 22.41 15.37 -23.83
CA LYS A 288 22.94 16.17 -24.92
C LYS A 288 22.81 15.27 -26.14
N SER A 289 21.95 15.62 -27.09
CA SER A 289 21.99 15.04 -28.43
C SER A 289 23.40 15.26 -28.92
N GLY A 290 24.17 14.19 -29.01
CA GLY A 290 25.48 14.22 -29.59
C GLY A 290 25.35 14.76 -31.03
N ALA A 291 26.02 15.86 -31.26
CA ALA A 291 26.27 16.38 -32.61
C ALA A 291 27.19 15.40 -33.35
#